data_99e9cb1ea0b71b866d6bf754792151d7
#
_entry.id   99e9cb1ea0b71b866d6bf754792151d7
#
_cell.length_a   1.000
_cell.length_b   1.000
_cell.length_c   1.000
_cell.angle_alpha   90.00
_cell.angle_beta   90.00
_cell.angle_gamma   90.00
#
_symmetry.space_group_name_H-M   'P 1'
#
loop_
_entity.id
_entity.type
_entity.pdbx_description
1 polymer ?
#
loop_
_entity_poly.entity_id
_entity_poly.type
_entity_poly.pdbx_seq_one_letter_code
_entity_poly.pdbx_strand_id
1 'polypeptide(L)'
;MTRPRPEAVDNQSPKGWLCIVLHAHLPYIRHPECEFMLEENWLFEAITECYIPLLAMFDNLVNDRVPFRITWSLSPTLCSMLTDPVLQQRYVKYIDRLINLAEMECERTKRMPEFRDTARMYLDKFLLCRKMFVDNDSCDLVSHFRLLQDAGVFEIITSAATHGYLPALQNAPRSARAQVLLGKESYRRWFGRDPAGMWLPECGYYPGVEHLLSEAGISYFFSDAHGILFAQPRPRYGVFAPLICKDAGVAAFGRDSASSKAVWSAKEGYPGDYHYREFYRDIGFDLDIDYIRPYIDPIGIRSTTGIKYYKITGKTEDKKPYVREEALRRAAVHAGNFMFNREKQIDYCASLMDRQPIVVAPYDAELFGHWWYEGPQWLNFLIRKMAFEQNTVGLCTASDYLSANPVNQEAGPSFSSWGYKGYSEIWINGSNDWIYPQFQTMEKRMSDAVETHREAGSLAKRALNQMAREQLLAQSSDWAFIMKSGTMVNYAQSED
;
A
#
# COMPACT_ATOMS: atom_id res chain seq x y z
N MET A 1 22.61 14.00 32.12
CA MET A 1 22.16 15.30 31.59
C MET A 1 20.98 15.04 30.66
N THR A 2 19.76 15.26 31.14
CA THR A 2 18.54 15.13 30.35
C THR A 2 18.50 16.29 29.35
N ARG A 3 18.48 15.99 28.05
CA ARG A 3 18.23 16.99 27.03
C ARG A 3 16.84 17.61 27.26
N PRO A 4 16.67 18.93 27.17
CA PRO A 4 15.36 19.55 27.25
C PRO A 4 14.47 18.98 26.12
N ARG A 5 13.22 18.66 26.45
CA ARG A 5 12.20 18.26 25.45
C ARG A 5 11.98 19.45 24.53
N PRO A 6 11.91 19.24 23.20
CA PRO A 6 11.40 20.28 22.33
C PRO A 6 9.95 20.56 22.75
N GLU A 7 9.66 21.80 23.11
CA GLU A 7 8.31 22.29 23.29
C GLU A 7 7.59 22.22 21.94
N ALA A 8 6.35 21.73 21.93
CA ALA A 8 5.53 21.78 20.74
C ALA A 8 5.39 23.24 20.30
N VAL A 9 5.61 23.51 19.04
CA VAL A 9 5.47 24.84 18.44
C VAL A 9 4.05 25.35 18.70
N ASP A 10 3.94 26.61 19.05
CA ASP A 10 2.75 27.35 19.49
C ASP A 10 1.44 26.90 18.80
N ASN A 11 0.37 26.80 19.57
CA ASN A 11 -0.91 26.16 19.28
C ASN A 11 -1.80 26.92 18.26
N GLN A 12 -1.20 27.44 17.18
CA GLN A 12 -1.96 27.99 16.04
C GLN A 12 -2.43 26.85 15.13
N SER A 13 -3.71 26.87 14.75
CA SER A 13 -4.25 25.94 13.74
C SER A 13 -3.41 26.05 12.45
N PRO A 14 -3.01 24.93 11.84
CA PRO A 14 -2.21 24.95 10.61
C PRO A 14 -2.96 25.68 9.48
N LYS A 15 -2.24 26.24 8.53
CA LYS A 15 -2.86 26.88 7.36
C LYS A 15 -3.53 25.89 6.42
N GLY A 16 -3.12 24.64 6.45
CA GLY A 16 -3.70 23.55 5.67
C GLY A 16 -3.16 22.18 6.09
N TRP A 17 -3.55 21.16 5.37
CA TRP A 17 -3.41 19.78 5.79
C TRP A 17 -2.66 18.93 4.75
N LEU A 18 -1.91 17.95 5.22
CA LEU A 18 -1.35 16.86 4.44
C LEU A 18 -1.99 15.55 4.90
N CYS A 19 -2.68 14.87 3.99
CA CYS A 19 -3.23 13.55 4.17
C CYS A 19 -2.35 12.53 3.46
N ILE A 20 -1.51 11.81 4.21
CA ILE A 20 -0.71 10.70 3.70
C ILE A 20 -1.57 9.44 3.75
N VAL A 21 -1.68 8.76 2.63
CA VAL A 21 -2.42 7.50 2.50
C VAL A 21 -1.45 6.40 2.08
N LEU A 22 -1.33 5.36 2.89
CA LEU A 22 -0.54 4.17 2.56
C LEU A 22 -1.51 3.05 2.15
N HIS A 23 -1.49 2.69 0.88
CA HIS A 23 -2.29 1.61 0.34
C HIS A 23 -1.49 0.31 0.37
N ALA A 24 -1.92 -0.66 1.18
CA ALA A 24 -1.30 -1.98 1.30
C ALA A 24 -2.18 -3.03 0.63
N HIS A 25 -1.65 -3.62 -0.41
CA HIS A 25 -2.31 -4.65 -1.18
C HIS A 25 -1.31 -5.56 -1.88
N LEU A 26 -1.64 -6.86 -1.91
CA LEU A 26 -0.94 -7.87 -2.72
C LEU A 26 -1.99 -8.80 -3.35
N PRO A 27 -1.66 -9.42 -4.49
CA PRO A 27 -2.47 -10.50 -5.06
C PRO A 27 -2.74 -11.58 -4.01
N TYR A 28 -3.94 -12.17 -4.03
CA TYR A 28 -4.24 -13.26 -3.11
C TYR A 28 -3.50 -14.52 -3.53
N ILE A 29 -2.53 -14.92 -2.75
CA ILE A 29 -1.70 -16.09 -3.02
C ILE A 29 -1.74 -17.02 -1.81
N ARG A 30 -2.25 -18.22 -2.00
CA ARG A 30 -2.34 -19.24 -0.96
C ARG A 30 -2.43 -20.63 -1.59
N HIS A 31 -1.36 -21.39 -1.54
CA HIS A 31 -1.25 -22.73 -2.13
C HIS A 31 -1.06 -23.81 -1.04
N PRO A 32 -2.12 -24.18 -0.31
CA PRO A 32 -2.01 -25.16 0.78
C PRO A 32 -1.65 -26.58 0.29
N GLU A 33 -1.87 -26.87 -1.00
CA GLU A 33 -1.55 -28.12 -1.67
C GLU A 33 -0.05 -28.28 -1.98
N CYS A 34 0.71 -27.17 -1.99
CA CYS A 34 2.15 -27.15 -2.21
C CYS A 34 2.88 -26.95 -0.89
N GLU A 35 4.03 -27.58 -0.69
CA GLU A 35 4.90 -27.29 0.46
C GLU A 35 5.63 -25.95 0.32
N PHE A 36 5.92 -25.56 -0.91
CA PHE A 36 6.59 -24.32 -1.28
C PHE A 36 5.96 -23.75 -2.55
N MET A 37 5.73 -22.44 -2.58
CA MET A 37 5.30 -21.68 -3.75
C MET A 37 6.08 -20.38 -3.81
N LEU A 38 6.70 -20.10 -4.95
CA LEU A 38 7.60 -18.94 -5.12
C LEU A 38 6.85 -17.62 -4.92
N GLU A 39 5.63 -17.54 -5.39
CA GLU A 39 4.78 -16.34 -5.35
C GLU A 39 4.38 -15.96 -3.91
N GLU A 40 4.36 -16.90 -2.97
CA GLU A 40 4.14 -16.58 -1.55
C GLU A 40 5.26 -15.69 -0.97
N ASN A 41 6.44 -15.66 -1.60
CA ASN A 41 7.51 -14.76 -1.22
C ASN A 41 7.12 -13.28 -1.39
N TRP A 42 6.20 -12.92 -2.27
CA TRP A 42 5.72 -11.53 -2.38
C TRP A 42 5.15 -11.04 -1.04
N LEU A 43 4.34 -11.89 -0.38
CA LEU A 43 3.83 -11.57 0.96
C LEU A 43 4.96 -11.54 2.00
N PHE A 44 5.89 -12.50 1.96
CA PHE A 44 6.96 -12.61 2.96
C PHE A 44 7.96 -11.46 2.84
N GLU A 45 8.27 -11.04 1.62
CA GLU A 45 9.08 -9.85 1.34
C GLU A 45 8.38 -8.59 1.83
N ALA A 46 7.08 -8.41 1.56
CA ALA A 46 6.32 -7.25 2.02
C ALA A 46 6.23 -7.18 3.56
N ILE A 47 6.01 -8.31 4.24
CA ILE A 47 6.05 -8.37 5.72
C ILE A 47 7.42 -7.93 6.23
N THR A 48 8.52 -8.47 5.65
CA THR A 48 9.90 -8.25 6.12
C THR A 48 10.44 -6.87 5.75
N GLU A 49 10.11 -6.39 4.55
CA GLU A 49 10.71 -5.17 4.03
C GLU A 49 9.86 -3.93 4.30
N CYS A 50 8.52 -4.06 4.36
CA CYS A 50 7.59 -2.94 4.44
C CYS A 50 6.78 -2.93 5.74
N TYR A 51 5.93 -3.92 5.98
CA TYR A 51 4.92 -3.81 7.03
C TYR A 51 5.52 -3.75 8.42
N ILE A 52 6.40 -4.70 8.78
CA ILE A 52 7.06 -4.69 10.10
C ILE A 52 7.97 -3.46 10.27
N PRO A 53 8.84 -3.09 9.31
CA PRO A 53 9.63 -1.85 9.42
C PRO A 53 8.80 -0.58 9.59
N LEU A 54 7.65 -0.48 8.91
CA LEU A 54 6.73 0.65 9.05
C LEU A 54 6.04 0.63 10.42
N LEU A 55 5.51 -0.51 10.86
CA LEU A 55 4.88 -0.65 12.17
C LEU A 55 5.87 -0.31 13.31
N ALA A 56 7.10 -0.86 13.25
CA ALA A 56 8.16 -0.53 14.21
C ALA A 56 8.49 0.96 14.23
N MET A 57 8.48 1.61 13.08
CA MET A 57 8.72 3.04 12.97
C MET A 57 7.55 3.84 13.60
N PHE A 58 6.29 3.44 13.36
CA PHE A 58 5.14 4.10 13.96
C PHE A 58 5.03 3.87 15.47
N ASP A 59 5.38 2.67 15.97
CA ASP A 59 5.50 2.41 17.41
C ASP A 59 6.50 3.34 18.08
N ASN A 60 7.66 3.54 17.45
CA ASN A 60 8.65 4.48 17.95
C ASN A 60 8.13 5.93 17.98
N LEU A 61 7.35 6.35 16.97
CA LEU A 61 6.72 7.67 16.99
C LEU A 61 5.69 7.82 18.12
N VAL A 62 4.88 6.79 18.36
CA VAL A 62 3.92 6.75 19.48
C VAL A 62 4.64 6.78 20.81
N ASN A 63 5.68 5.96 20.99
CA ASN A 63 6.48 5.91 22.21
C ASN A 63 7.17 7.25 22.52
N ASP A 64 7.64 7.93 21.47
CA ASP A 64 8.25 9.26 21.55
C ASP A 64 7.21 10.39 21.66
N ARG A 65 5.92 10.05 21.64
CA ARG A 65 4.78 10.99 21.70
C ARG A 65 4.82 12.06 20.59
N VAL A 66 5.25 11.67 19.42
CA VAL A 66 5.19 12.53 18.22
C VAL A 66 3.74 12.61 17.77
N PRO A 67 3.14 13.78 17.58
CA PRO A 67 1.79 13.89 17.06
C PRO A 67 1.77 13.62 15.56
N PHE A 68 0.93 12.67 15.11
CA PHE A 68 0.71 12.39 13.69
C PHE A 68 -0.64 11.72 13.45
N ARG A 69 -1.09 11.79 12.19
CA ARG A 69 -2.27 11.10 11.67
C ARG A 69 -1.95 10.53 10.30
N ILE A 70 -2.21 9.25 10.07
CA ILE A 70 -1.95 8.55 8.79
C ILE A 70 -3.17 7.73 8.41
N THR A 71 -3.53 7.73 7.14
CA THR A 71 -4.55 6.83 6.59
C THR A 71 -3.88 5.57 6.03
N TRP A 72 -4.38 4.39 6.41
CA TRP A 72 -3.99 3.11 5.84
C TRP A 72 -5.15 2.49 5.08
N SER A 73 -4.93 2.09 3.85
CA SER A 73 -5.82 1.19 3.14
C SER A 73 -5.27 -0.23 3.24
N LEU A 74 -6.01 -1.12 3.89
CA LEU A 74 -5.67 -2.54 3.96
C LEU A 74 -6.67 -3.32 3.12
N SER A 75 -6.21 -3.98 2.05
CA SER A 75 -7.10 -4.79 1.23
C SER A 75 -7.57 -6.04 1.99
N PRO A 76 -8.82 -6.49 1.77
CA PRO A 76 -9.33 -7.68 2.43
C PRO A 76 -8.53 -8.96 2.11
N THR A 77 -7.99 -9.09 0.91
CA THR A 77 -7.09 -10.18 0.52
C THR A 77 -5.82 -10.18 1.35
N LEU A 78 -5.19 -9.02 1.51
CA LEU A 78 -3.99 -8.90 2.34
C LEU A 78 -4.28 -9.27 3.80
N CYS A 79 -5.36 -8.74 4.40
CA CYS A 79 -5.76 -9.11 5.77
C CYS A 79 -6.00 -10.62 5.90
N SER A 80 -6.63 -11.25 4.89
CA SER A 80 -6.85 -12.70 4.87
C SER A 80 -5.54 -13.49 4.84
N MET A 81 -4.56 -13.05 4.05
CA MET A 81 -3.25 -13.69 3.99
C MET A 81 -2.44 -13.51 5.27
N LEU A 82 -2.44 -12.29 5.84
CA LEU A 82 -1.73 -11.99 7.09
C LEU A 82 -2.29 -12.76 8.30
N THR A 83 -3.54 -13.19 8.25
CA THR A 83 -4.20 -13.97 9.31
C THR A 83 -4.30 -15.47 8.98
N ASP A 84 -3.78 -15.93 7.84
CA ASP A 84 -3.81 -17.35 7.48
C ASP A 84 -2.73 -18.15 8.21
N PRO A 85 -3.09 -19.18 9.00
CA PRO A 85 -2.11 -19.94 9.80
C PRO A 85 -1.04 -20.66 8.96
N VAL A 86 -1.35 -21.05 7.72
CA VAL A 86 -0.39 -21.72 6.83
C VAL A 86 0.67 -20.73 6.38
N LEU A 87 0.24 -19.54 5.94
CA LEU A 87 1.15 -18.48 5.51
C LEU A 87 1.98 -17.94 6.67
N GLN A 88 1.38 -17.79 7.85
CA GLN A 88 2.08 -17.39 9.08
C GLN A 88 3.20 -18.38 9.43
N GLN A 89 2.94 -19.68 9.42
CA GLN A 89 3.97 -20.70 9.67
C GLN A 89 5.06 -20.70 8.62
N ARG A 90 4.72 -20.50 7.35
CA ARG A 90 5.68 -20.41 6.25
C ARG A 90 6.54 -19.15 6.37
N TYR A 91 5.96 -18.05 6.76
CA TYR A 91 6.72 -16.82 7.03
C TYR A 91 7.74 -16.99 8.16
N VAL A 92 7.39 -17.67 9.25
CA VAL A 92 8.35 -17.97 10.33
C VAL A 92 9.54 -18.77 9.78
N LYS A 93 9.30 -19.80 8.98
CA LYS A 93 10.37 -20.57 8.33
C LYS A 93 11.21 -19.72 7.37
N TYR A 94 10.55 -18.81 6.64
CA TYR A 94 11.20 -17.89 5.72
C TYR A 94 12.16 -16.95 6.46
N ILE A 95 11.69 -16.28 7.52
CA ILE A 95 12.52 -15.33 8.27
C ILE A 95 13.66 -16.03 9.03
N ASP A 96 13.44 -17.25 9.55
CA ASP A 96 14.47 -18.04 10.18
C ASP A 96 15.59 -18.42 9.19
N ARG A 97 15.25 -18.75 7.94
CA ARG A 97 16.24 -18.98 6.86
C ARG A 97 17.02 -17.70 6.53
N LEU A 98 16.35 -16.54 6.47
CA LEU A 98 17.02 -15.27 6.20
C LEU A 98 17.95 -14.86 7.34
N ILE A 99 17.61 -15.13 8.60
CA ILE A 99 18.49 -14.90 9.76
C ILE A 99 19.75 -15.75 9.61
N ASN A 100 19.60 -17.03 9.34
CA ASN A 100 20.74 -17.93 9.13
C ASN A 100 21.65 -17.47 7.97
N LEU A 101 21.05 -17.07 6.83
CA LEU A 101 21.81 -16.50 5.70
C LEU A 101 22.55 -15.22 6.12
N ALA A 102 21.90 -14.33 6.87
CA ALA A 102 22.52 -13.08 7.33
C ALA A 102 23.65 -13.33 8.33
N GLU A 103 23.57 -14.35 9.19
CA GLU A 103 24.66 -14.78 10.06
C GLU A 103 25.87 -15.27 9.25
N MET A 104 25.62 -16.09 8.22
CA MET A 104 26.66 -16.54 7.28
C MET A 104 27.30 -15.35 6.53
N GLU A 105 26.47 -14.38 6.11
CA GLU A 105 26.95 -13.16 5.45
C GLU A 105 27.80 -12.29 6.39
N CYS A 106 27.45 -12.19 7.67
CA CYS A 106 28.30 -11.52 8.66
C CYS A 106 29.69 -12.18 8.79
N GLU A 107 29.77 -13.51 8.76
CA GLU A 107 31.08 -14.21 8.79
C GLU A 107 31.80 -14.06 7.46
N ARG A 108 31.13 -14.23 6.30
CA ARG A 108 31.73 -14.07 4.97
C ARG A 108 32.35 -12.68 4.79
N THR A 109 31.62 -11.63 5.22
CA THR A 109 32.04 -10.24 5.01
C THR A 109 32.91 -9.67 6.12
N LYS A 110 33.24 -10.44 7.13
CA LYS A 110 34.02 -10.02 8.32
C LYS A 110 35.33 -9.28 7.99
N ARG A 111 35.98 -9.67 6.91
CA ARG A 111 37.21 -9.05 6.41
C ARG A 111 37.02 -8.13 5.21
N MET A 112 35.75 -7.80 4.90
CA MET A 112 35.33 -6.92 3.80
C MET A 112 34.66 -5.66 4.39
N PRO A 113 35.50 -4.65 4.78
CA PRO A 113 34.98 -3.48 5.51
C PRO A 113 33.85 -2.75 4.77
N GLU A 114 33.85 -2.83 3.43
CA GLU A 114 32.82 -2.22 2.57
C GLU A 114 31.45 -2.89 2.67
N PHE A 115 31.34 -4.15 3.13
CA PHE A 115 30.09 -4.92 3.21
C PHE A 115 29.70 -5.33 4.62
N ARG A 116 30.67 -5.38 5.55
CA ARG A 116 30.48 -5.89 6.92
C ARG A 116 29.34 -5.22 7.67
N ASP A 117 29.26 -3.90 7.60
CA ASP A 117 28.26 -3.13 8.34
C ASP A 117 26.88 -3.29 7.71
N THR A 118 26.81 -3.47 6.38
CA THR A 118 25.56 -3.77 5.67
C THR A 118 25.08 -5.19 5.98
N ALA A 119 25.96 -6.19 6.06
CA ALA A 119 25.59 -7.55 6.49
C ALA A 119 24.98 -7.53 7.91
N ARG A 120 25.63 -6.83 8.84
CA ARG A 120 25.13 -6.67 10.21
C ARG A 120 23.75 -5.97 10.25
N MET A 121 23.58 -4.94 9.45
CA MET A 121 22.30 -4.23 9.30
C MET A 121 21.16 -5.18 8.90
N TYR A 122 21.39 -6.10 7.96
CA TYR A 122 20.38 -7.08 7.55
C TYR A 122 20.08 -8.10 8.65
N LEU A 123 21.11 -8.60 9.34
CA LEU A 123 20.90 -9.49 10.47
C LEU A 123 20.03 -8.82 11.56
N ASP A 124 20.36 -7.60 11.95
CA ASP A 124 19.61 -6.85 12.95
C ASP A 124 18.13 -6.60 12.48
N LYS A 125 17.92 -6.32 11.19
CA LYS A 125 16.58 -6.16 10.60
C LYS A 125 15.78 -7.47 10.68
N PHE A 126 16.36 -8.58 10.27
CA PHE A 126 15.65 -9.87 10.25
C PHE A 126 15.34 -10.37 11.67
N LEU A 127 16.26 -10.18 12.62
CA LEU A 127 16.00 -10.44 14.04
C LEU A 127 14.88 -9.58 14.59
N LEU A 128 14.82 -8.29 14.23
CA LEU A 128 13.71 -7.40 14.59
C LEU A 128 12.39 -7.90 14.00
N CYS A 129 12.37 -8.25 12.71
CA CYS A 129 11.17 -8.76 12.03
C CYS A 129 10.65 -10.03 12.70
N ARG A 130 11.53 -10.97 12.99
CA ARG A 130 11.14 -12.20 13.69
C ARG A 130 10.57 -11.91 15.08
N LYS A 131 11.27 -11.08 15.86
CA LYS A 131 10.83 -10.70 17.21
C LYS A 131 9.46 -10.03 17.18
N MET A 132 9.25 -9.07 16.32
CA MET A 132 7.96 -8.39 16.22
C MET A 132 6.85 -9.35 15.80
N PHE A 133 7.08 -10.13 14.75
CA PHE A 133 6.06 -11.04 14.24
C PHE A 133 5.69 -12.14 15.24
N VAL A 134 6.68 -12.82 15.82
CA VAL A 134 6.43 -14.00 16.69
C VAL A 134 6.15 -13.59 18.12
N ASP A 135 7.04 -12.76 18.71
CA ASP A 135 7.02 -12.51 20.16
C ASP A 135 6.03 -11.40 20.55
N ASN A 136 5.97 -10.32 19.74
CA ASN A 136 5.12 -9.18 20.08
C ASN A 136 3.70 -9.37 19.56
N ASP A 137 3.55 -9.77 18.29
CA ASP A 137 2.25 -9.78 17.59
C ASP A 137 1.59 -11.17 17.57
N SER A 138 2.26 -12.19 18.10
CA SER A 138 1.75 -13.59 18.07
C SER A 138 1.31 -14.00 16.66
N CYS A 139 2.07 -13.59 15.65
CA CYS A 139 1.81 -13.76 14.21
C CYS A 139 0.59 -12.99 13.64
N ASP A 140 -0.01 -12.06 14.37
CA ASP A 140 -1.19 -11.29 13.94
C ASP A 140 -0.88 -9.80 13.72
N LEU A 141 -0.33 -9.48 12.57
CA LEU A 141 -0.06 -8.10 12.17
C LEU A 141 -1.33 -7.25 12.00
N VAL A 142 -2.47 -7.86 11.66
CA VAL A 142 -3.74 -7.13 11.52
C VAL A 142 -4.18 -6.55 12.87
N SER A 143 -3.99 -7.30 13.95
CA SER A 143 -4.22 -6.79 15.30
C SER A 143 -3.27 -5.64 15.66
N HIS A 144 -2.02 -5.65 15.20
CA HIS A 144 -1.09 -4.53 15.41
C HIS A 144 -1.59 -3.25 14.71
N PHE A 145 -2.01 -3.34 13.45
CA PHE A 145 -2.65 -2.20 12.76
C PHE A 145 -3.86 -1.67 13.54
N ARG A 146 -4.70 -2.57 14.08
CA ARG A 146 -5.86 -2.19 14.89
C ARG A 146 -5.46 -1.46 16.17
N LEU A 147 -4.39 -1.88 16.85
CA LEU A 147 -3.88 -1.19 18.05
C LEU A 147 -3.50 0.26 17.73
N LEU A 148 -2.83 0.54 16.62
CA LEU A 148 -2.48 1.90 16.21
C LEU A 148 -3.72 2.72 15.79
N GLN A 149 -4.75 2.07 15.21
CA GLN A 149 -6.04 2.72 14.98
C GLN A 149 -6.74 3.06 16.30
N ASP A 150 -6.76 2.14 17.26
CA ASP A 150 -7.38 2.37 18.57
C ASP A 150 -6.61 3.42 19.40
N ALA A 151 -5.29 3.54 19.20
CA ALA A 151 -4.47 4.63 19.73
C ALA A 151 -4.77 5.99 19.08
N GLY A 152 -5.59 6.02 18.03
CA GLY A 152 -6.02 7.25 17.36
C GLY A 152 -4.97 7.87 16.44
N VAL A 153 -3.89 7.15 16.09
CA VAL A 153 -2.86 7.64 15.17
C VAL A 153 -3.09 7.19 13.73
N PHE A 154 -3.81 6.08 13.54
CA PHE A 154 -4.24 5.61 12.22
C PHE A 154 -5.73 5.80 11.99
N GLU A 155 -6.09 6.06 10.74
CA GLU A 155 -7.39 5.74 10.17
C GLU A 155 -7.20 4.60 9.17
N ILE A 156 -7.77 3.42 9.48
CA ILE A 156 -7.72 2.30 8.54
C ILE A 156 -8.99 2.32 7.70
N ILE A 157 -8.84 2.21 6.38
CA ILE A 157 -9.93 2.09 5.41
C ILE A 157 -9.83 0.75 4.68
N THR A 158 -10.91 0.35 4.03
CA THR A 158 -10.97 -0.89 3.25
C THR A 158 -10.71 -0.64 1.77
N SER A 159 -10.69 -1.73 1.01
CA SER A 159 -10.78 -1.74 -0.46
C SER A 159 -11.88 -2.71 -0.91
N ALA A 160 -12.03 -2.91 -2.22
CA ALA A 160 -12.91 -3.96 -2.75
C ALA A 160 -12.44 -5.34 -2.29
N ALA A 161 -13.36 -6.30 -2.17
CA ALA A 161 -13.16 -7.59 -1.51
C ALA A 161 -11.90 -8.36 -1.96
N THR A 162 -11.66 -8.38 -3.26
CA THR A 162 -10.48 -9.01 -3.87
C THR A 162 -9.69 -8.03 -4.73
N HIS A 163 -9.78 -6.75 -4.41
CA HIS A 163 -9.19 -5.68 -5.22
C HIS A 163 -9.67 -5.69 -6.68
N GLY A 164 -10.93 -6.08 -6.89
CA GLY A 164 -11.55 -6.15 -8.23
C GLY A 164 -11.57 -4.78 -8.91
N TYR A 165 -11.12 -4.70 -10.17
CA TYR A 165 -11.06 -3.45 -10.90
C TYR A 165 -12.47 -2.96 -11.27
N LEU A 166 -13.06 -2.11 -10.43
CA LEU A 166 -14.48 -1.70 -10.51
C LEU A 166 -14.90 -1.11 -11.86
N PRO A 167 -14.09 -0.30 -12.57
CA PRO A 167 -14.45 0.17 -13.90
C PRO A 167 -14.69 -0.93 -14.93
N ALA A 168 -14.00 -2.06 -14.83
CA ALA A 168 -14.22 -3.20 -15.71
C ALA A 168 -15.47 -4.02 -15.36
N LEU A 169 -15.99 -3.84 -14.16
CA LEU A 169 -17.20 -4.53 -13.67
C LEU A 169 -18.49 -3.77 -13.94
N GLN A 170 -18.49 -2.68 -14.70
CA GLN A 170 -19.70 -1.91 -15.04
C GLN A 170 -20.77 -2.80 -15.70
N ASN A 171 -20.37 -3.77 -16.51
CA ASN A 171 -21.26 -4.72 -17.17
C ASN A 171 -21.54 -6.00 -16.34
N ALA A 172 -21.00 -6.05 -15.10
CA ALA A 172 -21.25 -7.07 -14.10
C ALA A 172 -21.61 -6.42 -12.75
N PRO A 173 -22.76 -5.71 -12.68
CA PRO A 173 -23.06 -4.82 -11.55
C PRO A 173 -23.27 -5.56 -10.22
N ARG A 174 -23.72 -6.81 -10.24
CA ARG A 174 -23.84 -7.63 -9.02
C ARG A 174 -22.46 -7.97 -8.46
N SER A 175 -21.51 -8.23 -9.34
CA SER A 175 -20.10 -8.46 -8.96
C SER A 175 -19.48 -7.19 -8.39
N ALA A 176 -19.65 -6.03 -9.04
CA ALA A 176 -19.19 -4.74 -8.50
C ALA A 176 -19.76 -4.46 -7.11
N ARG A 177 -21.07 -4.67 -6.93
CA ARG A 177 -21.75 -4.53 -5.64
C ARG A 177 -21.20 -5.51 -4.59
N ALA A 178 -20.98 -6.78 -4.97
CA ALA A 178 -20.39 -7.79 -4.08
C ALA A 178 -18.98 -7.41 -3.64
N GLN A 179 -18.13 -6.93 -4.56
CA GLN A 179 -16.79 -6.42 -4.26
C GLN A 179 -16.82 -5.32 -3.18
N VAL A 180 -17.73 -4.37 -3.28
CA VAL A 180 -17.86 -3.26 -2.31
C VAL A 180 -18.38 -3.76 -0.95
N LEU A 181 -19.49 -4.49 -0.94
CA LEU A 181 -20.14 -4.92 0.30
C LEU A 181 -19.30 -5.93 1.09
N LEU A 182 -18.68 -6.90 0.41
CA LEU A 182 -17.79 -7.87 1.07
C LEU A 182 -16.48 -7.21 1.53
N GLY A 183 -15.99 -6.19 0.81
CA GLY A 183 -14.87 -5.38 1.28
C GLY A 183 -15.18 -4.71 2.63
N LYS A 184 -16.35 -4.09 2.76
CA LYS A 184 -16.83 -3.53 4.03
C LYS A 184 -16.97 -4.60 5.13
N GLU A 185 -17.63 -5.72 4.82
CA GLU A 185 -17.88 -6.77 5.80
C GLU A 185 -16.59 -7.42 6.29
N SER A 186 -15.62 -7.62 5.39
CA SER A 186 -14.28 -8.10 5.73
C SER A 186 -13.57 -7.15 6.71
N TYR A 187 -13.60 -5.85 6.43
CA TYR A 187 -13.06 -4.84 7.34
C TYR A 187 -13.71 -4.93 8.72
N ARG A 188 -15.04 -4.97 8.77
CA ARG A 188 -15.80 -5.08 10.04
C ARG A 188 -15.36 -6.30 10.84
N ARG A 189 -15.08 -7.41 10.18
CA ARG A 189 -14.61 -8.65 10.84
C ARG A 189 -13.28 -8.46 11.56
N TRP A 190 -12.31 -7.76 10.97
CA TRP A 190 -10.99 -7.58 11.58
C TRP A 190 -10.92 -6.38 12.52
N PHE A 191 -11.61 -5.29 12.22
CA PHE A 191 -11.47 -4.03 12.96
C PHE A 191 -12.65 -3.74 13.90
N GLY A 192 -13.72 -4.53 13.89
CA GLY A 192 -14.86 -4.42 14.81
C GLY A 192 -15.73 -3.17 14.62
N ARG A 193 -15.55 -2.45 13.51
CA ARG A 193 -16.27 -1.20 13.19
C ARG A 193 -16.48 -1.10 11.67
N ASP A 194 -17.34 -0.20 11.22
CA ASP A 194 -17.50 0.09 9.79
C ASP A 194 -16.35 0.99 9.30
N PRO A 195 -15.83 0.78 8.08
CA PRO A 195 -14.85 1.67 7.48
C PRO A 195 -15.51 2.99 7.08
N ALA A 196 -14.87 4.12 7.37
CA ALA A 196 -15.34 5.42 6.89
C ALA A 196 -15.04 5.63 5.39
N GLY A 197 -13.90 5.15 4.93
CA GLY A 197 -13.44 5.30 3.55
C GLY A 197 -13.17 3.97 2.84
N MET A 198 -13.10 4.07 1.51
CA MET A 198 -12.69 2.95 0.65
C MET A 198 -11.64 3.41 -0.35
N TRP A 199 -10.57 2.64 -0.46
CA TRP A 199 -9.66 2.73 -1.58
C TRP A 199 -10.27 2.02 -2.77
N LEU A 200 -10.63 2.77 -3.80
CA LEU A 200 -11.03 2.17 -5.07
C LEU A 200 -9.82 1.51 -5.70
N PRO A 201 -9.88 0.20 -6.04
CA PRO A 201 -8.77 -0.46 -6.70
C PRO A 201 -8.23 0.37 -7.86
N GLU A 202 -6.92 0.67 -7.83
CA GLU A 202 -6.20 1.45 -8.83
C GLU A 202 -6.66 2.91 -8.99
N CYS A 203 -7.29 3.48 -7.96
CA CYS A 203 -8.04 4.74 -8.04
C CYS A 203 -9.09 4.72 -9.18
N GLY A 204 -9.53 3.53 -9.54
CA GLY A 204 -10.46 3.30 -10.65
C GLY A 204 -11.87 3.79 -10.35
N TYR A 205 -12.22 4.94 -10.89
CA TYR A 205 -13.54 5.54 -10.75
C TYR A 205 -14.30 5.54 -12.08
N TYR A 206 -15.57 5.20 -12.01
CA TYR A 206 -16.56 5.44 -13.09
C TYR A 206 -17.83 6.05 -12.50
N PRO A 207 -18.55 6.95 -13.23
CA PRO A 207 -19.79 7.54 -12.75
C PRO A 207 -20.83 6.47 -12.41
N GLY A 208 -21.34 6.52 -11.17
CA GLY A 208 -22.28 5.55 -10.62
C GLY A 208 -21.70 4.64 -9.52
N VAL A 209 -20.37 4.45 -9.44
CA VAL A 209 -19.75 3.64 -8.37
C VAL A 209 -20.01 4.25 -6.99
N GLU A 210 -20.13 5.57 -6.90
CA GLU A 210 -20.44 6.30 -5.67
C GLU A 210 -21.77 5.87 -5.03
N HIS A 211 -22.73 5.39 -5.81
CA HIS A 211 -24.00 4.86 -5.26
C HIS A 211 -23.77 3.51 -4.55
N LEU A 212 -22.87 2.67 -5.06
CA LEU A 212 -22.48 1.43 -4.38
C LEU A 212 -21.76 1.72 -3.06
N LEU A 213 -20.92 2.76 -3.05
CA LEU A 213 -20.22 3.22 -1.84
C LEU A 213 -21.21 3.76 -0.81
N SER A 214 -22.15 4.59 -1.24
CA SER A 214 -23.23 5.13 -0.40
C SER A 214 -24.10 4.01 0.20
N GLU A 215 -24.49 3.01 -0.62
CA GLU A 215 -25.22 1.82 -0.15
C GLU A 215 -24.44 1.07 0.93
N ALA A 216 -23.11 0.98 0.78
CA ALA A 216 -22.24 0.37 1.76
C ALA A 216 -22.01 1.24 3.01
N GLY A 217 -22.46 2.50 3.04
CA GLY A 217 -22.21 3.44 4.12
C GLY A 217 -20.78 3.98 4.14
N ILE A 218 -20.10 3.96 3.01
CA ILE A 218 -18.77 4.54 2.82
C ILE A 218 -18.93 6.05 2.62
N SER A 219 -18.21 6.84 3.39
CA SER A 219 -18.31 8.30 3.39
C SER A 219 -17.39 8.97 2.37
N TYR A 220 -16.27 8.32 2.00
CA TYR A 220 -15.32 8.90 1.05
C TYR A 220 -14.46 7.85 0.33
N PHE A 221 -13.85 8.30 -0.78
CA PHE A 221 -12.86 7.57 -1.55
C PHE A 221 -11.78 8.50 -2.11
N PHE A 222 -10.70 7.91 -2.64
CA PHE A 222 -9.63 8.63 -3.31
C PHE A 222 -9.67 8.40 -4.82
N SER A 223 -9.38 9.45 -5.59
CA SER A 223 -9.35 9.46 -7.06
C SER A 223 -8.05 10.08 -7.56
N ASP A 224 -7.64 9.77 -8.78
CA ASP A 224 -6.53 10.50 -9.39
C ASP A 224 -6.90 11.97 -9.68
N ALA A 225 -5.89 12.81 -9.82
CA ALA A 225 -6.06 14.25 -9.99
C ALA A 225 -7.06 14.63 -11.08
N HIS A 226 -6.96 14.00 -12.26
CA HIS A 226 -7.82 14.35 -13.40
C HIS A 226 -9.28 13.93 -13.22
N GLY A 227 -9.57 12.90 -12.41
CA GLY A 227 -10.93 12.53 -12.03
C GLY A 227 -11.65 13.66 -11.31
N ILE A 228 -10.91 14.39 -10.46
CA ILE A 228 -11.42 15.57 -9.76
C ILE A 228 -11.38 16.81 -10.66
N LEU A 229 -10.24 17.10 -11.30
CA LEU A 229 -10.07 18.31 -12.11
C LEU A 229 -11.05 18.42 -13.29
N PHE A 230 -11.51 17.29 -13.80
CA PHE A 230 -12.51 17.23 -14.88
C PHE A 230 -13.94 16.97 -14.41
N ALA A 231 -14.19 17.00 -13.09
CA ALA A 231 -15.54 16.91 -12.53
C ALA A 231 -16.51 17.97 -13.08
N GLN A 232 -17.80 17.68 -13.03
CA GLN A 232 -18.87 18.60 -13.45
C GLN A 232 -19.86 18.85 -12.31
N PRO A 233 -20.08 20.12 -11.92
CA PRO A 233 -19.36 21.34 -12.35
C PRO A 233 -17.86 21.31 -11.96
N ARG A 234 -17.05 22.12 -12.62
CA ARG A 234 -15.61 22.19 -12.33
C ARG A 234 -15.32 22.50 -10.87
N PRO A 235 -14.31 21.84 -10.25
CA PRO A 235 -13.97 22.07 -8.85
C PRO A 235 -13.42 23.48 -8.66
N ARG A 236 -13.93 24.20 -7.66
CA ARG A 236 -13.50 25.56 -7.32
C ARG A 236 -12.03 25.58 -6.84
N TYR A 237 -11.64 24.54 -6.12
CA TYR A 237 -10.31 24.45 -5.49
C TYR A 237 -9.42 23.33 -6.05
N GLY A 238 -9.69 22.89 -7.29
CA GLY A 238 -8.94 21.80 -7.89
C GLY A 238 -8.97 20.54 -7.02
N VAL A 239 -7.80 19.96 -6.73
CA VAL A 239 -7.65 18.76 -5.87
C VAL A 239 -7.46 19.11 -4.38
N PHE A 240 -7.44 20.40 -4.02
CA PHE A 240 -7.11 20.86 -2.67
C PHE A 240 -8.30 20.96 -1.72
N ALA A 241 -9.47 20.50 -2.15
CA ALA A 241 -10.65 20.24 -1.33
C ALA A 241 -11.44 19.07 -1.95
N PRO A 242 -12.14 18.24 -1.14
CA PRO A 242 -12.96 17.17 -1.67
C PRO A 242 -14.19 17.70 -2.39
N LEU A 243 -14.74 16.87 -3.29
CA LEU A 243 -16.05 17.05 -3.88
C LEU A 243 -17.05 16.10 -3.24
N ILE A 244 -18.30 16.49 -3.09
CA ILE A 244 -19.37 15.58 -2.72
C ILE A 244 -20.02 15.07 -4.00
N CYS A 245 -20.01 13.76 -4.20
CA CYS A 245 -20.71 13.13 -5.32
C CYS A 245 -22.19 13.38 -5.20
N LYS A 246 -22.76 14.04 -6.22
CA LYS A 246 -24.17 14.42 -6.25
C LYS A 246 -25.04 13.17 -6.06
N ASP A 247 -26.13 13.32 -5.33
CA ASP A 247 -27.14 12.29 -5.04
C ASP A 247 -26.65 11.08 -4.21
N ALA A 248 -25.32 10.87 -4.10
CA ALA A 248 -24.74 9.79 -3.30
C ALA A 248 -24.26 10.25 -1.92
N GLY A 249 -23.89 11.52 -1.78
CA GLY A 249 -23.37 12.08 -0.52
C GLY A 249 -21.96 11.60 -0.15
N VAL A 250 -21.27 10.93 -1.05
CA VAL A 250 -19.92 10.38 -0.83
C VAL A 250 -18.86 11.42 -1.25
N ALA A 251 -17.85 11.64 -0.43
CA ALA A 251 -16.78 12.58 -0.73
C ALA A 251 -15.68 11.95 -1.61
N ALA A 252 -15.27 12.65 -2.65
CA ALA A 252 -14.17 12.27 -3.52
C ALA A 252 -12.95 13.17 -3.26
N PHE A 253 -11.83 12.61 -2.82
CA PHE A 253 -10.56 13.30 -2.62
C PHE A 253 -9.64 13.11 -3.81
N GLY A 254 -9.03 14.19 -4.31
CA GLY A 254 -8.10 14.13 -5.43
C GLY A 254 -6.65 13.99 -4.99
N ARG A 255 -5.92 13.07 -5.63
CA ARG A 255 -4.47 12.90 -5.45
C ARG A 255 -3.72 14.17 -5.88
N ASP A 256 -2.76 14.64 -5.07
CA ASP A 256 -1.81 15.66 -5.48
C ASP A 256 -0.67 15.06 -6.31
N SER A 257 -0.57 15.49 -7.57
CA SER A 257 0.42 14.92 -8.50
C SER A 257 1.87 15.29 -8.12
N ALA A 258 2.09 16.43 -7.49
CA ALA A 258 3.44 16.87 -7.14
C ALA A 258 4.03 16.05 -5.99
N SER A 259 3.25 15.81 -4.93
CA SER A 259 3.66 14.96 -3.80
C SER A 259 3.84 13.50 -4.24
N SER A 260 2.94 13.01 -5.09
CA SER A 260 3.03 11.65 -5.63
C SER A 260 4.30 11.42 -6.45
N LYS A 261 4.60 12.32 -7.39
CA LYS A 261 5.78 12.23 -8.25
C LYS A 261 7.09 12.27 -7.46
N ALA A 262 7.16 13.10 -6.42
CA ALA A 262 8.35 13.23 -5.58
C ALA A 262 8.74 11.92 -4.87
N VAL A 263 7.78 11.07 -4.54
CA VAL A 263 7.98 9.84 -3.76
C VAL A 263 7.94 8.58 -4.64
N TRP A 264 7.12 8.59 -5.69
CA TRP A 264 6.95 7.43 -6.57
C TRP A 264 8.03 7.30 -7.65
N SER A 265 8.47 8.41 -8.24
CA SER A 265 9.33 8.37 -9.41
C SER A 265 10.78 8.04 -9.09
N ALA A 266 11.29 6.91 -9.58
CA ALA A 266 12.71 6.58 -9.53
C ALA A 266 13.60 7.47 -10.42
N LYS A 267 13.01 8.23 -11.36
CA LYS A 267 13.77 9.11 -12.28
C LYS A 267 13.79 10.57 -11.82
N GLU A 268 12.69 11.04 -11.28
CA GLU A 268 12.48 12.46 -10.96
C GLU A 268 12.15 12.68 -9.47
N GLY A 269 11.90 11.60 -8.72
CA GLY A 269 11.62 11.60 -7.29
C GLY A 269 12.83 11.20 -6.43
N TYR A 270 12.61 11.17 -5.13
CA TYR A 270 13.64 10.83 -4.15
C TYR A 270 14.20 9.40 -4.29
N PRO A 271 13.40 8.35 -4.58
CA PRO A 271 13.87 6.98 -4.57
C PRO A 271 15.02 6.68 -5.53
N GLY A 272 15.21 7.50 -6.56
CA GLY A 272 16.29 7.35 -7.54
C GLY A 272 17.65 7.92 -7.12
N ASP A 273 17.78 8.48 -5.92
CA ASP A 273 19.02 9.09 -5.46
C ASP A 273 20.14 8.04 -5.30
N TYR A 274 21.33 8.39 -5.79
CA TYR A 274 22.49 7.50 -5.84
C TYR A 274 23.10 7.16 -4.47
N HIS A 275 22.62 7.71 -3.37
CA HIS A 275 23.01 7.27 -2.03
C HIS A 275 22.17 6.09 -1.54
N TYR A 276 21.02 5.84 -2.17
CA TYR A 276 20.09 4.82 -1.73
C TYR A 276 20.47 3.42 -2.22
N ARG A 277 19.92 2.42 -1.55
CA ARG A 277 20.17 1.00 -1.85
C ARG A 277 19.66 0.65 -3.26
N GLU A 278 20.48 -0.01 -4.05
CA GLU A 278 20.13 -0.59 -5.35
C GLU A 278 19.05 -1.69 -5.19
N PHE A 279 18.00 -1.64 -5.99
CA PHE A 279 16.92 -2.62 -5.91
C PHE A 279 17.27 -3.95 -6.58
N TYR A 280 17.94 -3.93 -7.74
CA TYR A 280 18.09 -5.10 -8.62
C TYR A 280 19.25 -6.04 -8.26
N ARG A 281 20.30 -5.55 -7.58
CA ARG A 281 21.46 -6.36 -7.24
C ARG A 281 21.25 -7.02 -5.88
N ASP A 282 21.12 -8.35 -5.90
CA ASP A 282 20.84 -9.19 -4.74
C ASP A 282 21.82 -10.37 -4.69
N ILE A 283 22.25 -10.77 -3.50
CA ILE A 283 23.20 -11.88 -3.33
C ILE A 283 22.67 -13.22 -3.88
N GLY A 284 21.34 -13.38 -3.98
CA GLY A 284 20.72 -14.54 -4.62
C GLY A 284 21.15 -14.73 -6.09
N PHE A 285 21.52 -13.64 -6.75
CA PHE A 285 22.03 -13.64 -8.13
C PHE A 285 23.54 -13.44 -8.21
N ASP A 286 24.15 -12.73 -7.24
CA ASP A 286 25.54 -12.32 -7.28
C ASP A 286 26.51 -13.39 -6.73
N LEU A 287 26.07 -14.23 -5.79
CA LEU A 287 26.92 -15.23 -5.15
C LEU A 287 26.83 -16.61 -5.82
N ASP A 288 27.78 -17.49 -5.47
CA ASP A 288 27.81 -18.86 -5.97
C ASP A 288 26.51 -19.60 -5.64
N ILE A 289 26.03 -20.41 -6.61
CA ILE A 289 24.75 -21.12 -6.48
C ILE A 289 24.77 -22.12 -5.32
N ASP A 290 25.89 -22.79 -5.06
CA ASP A 290 25.95 -23.80 -3.99
C ASP A 290 25.90 -23.15 -2.61
N TYR A 291 26.39 -21.91 -2.49
CA TYR A 291 26.25 -21.11 -1.27
C TYR A 291 24.82 -20.65 -1.02
N ILE A 292 24.12 -20.21 -2.06
CA ILE A 292 22.78 -19.61 -1.99
C ILE A 292 21.65 -20.65 -2.03
N ARG A 293 21.87 -21.85 -2.62
CA ARG A 293 20.86 -22.88 -2.85
C ARG A 293 19.96 -23.19 -1.63
N PRO A 294 20.43 -23.25 -0.36
CA PRO A 294 19.56 -23.50 0.78
C PRO A 294 18.54 -22.38 1.08
N TYR A 295 18.71 -21.20 0.48
CA TYR A 295 17.97 -19.97 0.80
C TYR A 295 17.12 -19.45 -0.34
N ILE A 296 17.18 -20.07 -1.51
CA ILE A 296 16.37 -19.79 -2.70
C ILE A 296 15.35 -20.90 -2.94
N ASP A 297 14.79 -20.94 -4.12
CA ASP A 297 13.82 -21.96 -4.54
C ASP A 297 14.42 -23.39 -4.39
N PRO A 298 13.67 -24.35 -3.81
CA PRO A 298 14.13 -25.73 -3.62
C PRO A 298 14.51 -26.46 -4.92
N ILE A 299 13.96 -26.05 -6.05
CA ILE A 299 14.33 -26.61 -7.37
C ILE A 299 15.57 -25.91 -7.97
N GLY A 300 16.15 -24.94 -7.26
CA GLY A 300 17.40 -24.29 -7.63
C GLY A 300 17.24 -23.09 -8.56
N ILE A 301 16.04 -22.57 -8.72
CA ILE A 301 15.80 -21.29 -9.43
C ILE A 301 16.33 -20.15 -8.57
N ARG A 302 17.19 -19.30 -9.14
CA ARG A 302 17.68 -18.13 -8.44
C ARG A 302 16.54 -17.15 -8.17
N SER A 303 16.44 -16.69 -6.94
CA SER A 303 15.48 -15.70 -6.49
C SER A 303 16.12 -14.67 -5.58
N THR A 304 15.41 -13.61 -5.30
CA THR A 304 15.82 -12.57 -4.35
C THR A 304 15.88 -13.13 -2.93
N THR A 305 16.90 -12.70 -2.18
CA THR A 305 17.05 -13.00 -0.75
C THR A 305 16.73 -11.78 0.13
N GLY A 306 16.59 -10.60 -0.49
CA GLY A 306 16.47 -9.32 0.21
C GLY A 306 17.79 -8.74 0.70
N ILE A 307 18.92 -9.47 0.66
CA ILE A 307 20.25 -8.96 1.06
C ILE A 307 20.93 -8.34 -0.15
N LYS A 308 21.23 -7.04 -0.07
CA LYS A 308 21.74 -6.23 -1.18
C LYS A 308 22.84 -5.29 -0.69
N TYR A 309 24.00 -5.33 -1.32
CA TYR A 309 25.19 -4.64 -0.83
C TYR A 309 25.52 -3.35 -1.56
N TYR A 310 24.80 -3.03 -2.63
CA TYR A 310 25.18 -1.92 -3.50
C TYR A 310 24.21 -0.75 -3.42
N LYS A 311 24.73 0.44 -3.65
CA LYS A 311 23.94 1.65 -3.87
C LYS A 311 23.61 1.84 -5.34
N ILE A 312 22.63 2.71 -5.62
CA ILE A 312 22.25 3.06 -6.99
C ILE A 312 23.41 3.70 -7.72
N THR A 313 23.80 3.13 -8.86
CA THR A 313 24.87 3.63 -9.76
C THR A 313 24.41 3.68 -11.22
N GLY A 314 23.12 3.46 -11.48
CA GLY A 314 22.59 3.34 -12.83
C GLY A 314 22.98 2.02 -13.52
N LYS A 315 22.88 2.01 -14.85
CA LYS A 315 23.16 0.82 -15.67
C LYS A 315 24.67 0.67 -15.89
N THR A 316 25.40 0.22 -14.89
CA THR A 316 26.83 -0.06 -14.93
C THR A 316 27.15 -1.30 -14.10
N GLU A 317 28.21 -2.05 -14.49
CA GLU A 317 28.74 -3.15 -13.69
C GLU A 317 29.65 -2.65 -12.55
N ASP A 318 30.17 -1.43 -12.64
CA ASP A 318 30.99 -0.81 -11.57
C ASP A 318 30.07 -0.33 -10.44
N LYS A 319 29.52 -1.28 -9.66
CA LYS A 319 28.68 -1.01 -8.51
C LYS A 319 29.54 -0.53 -7.33
N LYS A 320 28.97 0.39 -6.54
CA LYS A 320 29.61 0.91 -5.33
C LYS A 320 28.90 0.39 -4.08
N PRO A 321 29.63 0.12 -3.00
CA PRO A 321 29.05 -0.32 -1.75
C PRO A 321 28.00 0.65 -1.22
N TYR A 322 26.95 0.10 -0.64
CA TYR A 322 25.92 0.87 0.08
C TYR A 322 26.47 1.33 1.44
N VAL A 323 26.22 2.60 1.78
CA VAL A 323 26.61 3.19 3.06
C VAL A 323 25.38 3.74 3.77
N ARG A 324 24.89 2.99 4.77
CA ARG A 324 23.64 3.30 5.47
C ARG A 324 23.58 4.73 6.04
N GLU A 325 24.67 5.20 6.65
CA GLU A 325 24.70 6.53 7.24
C GLU A 325 24.53 7.65 6.20
N GLU A 326 25.12 7.50 5.02
CA GLU A 326 24.95 8.45 3.92
C GLU A 326 23.51 8.44 3.42
N ALA A 327 22.93 7.26 3.25
CA ALA A 327 21.55 7.10 2.83
C ALA A 327 20.57 7.72 3.84
N LEU A 328 20.76 7.52 5.14
CA LEU A 328 19.91 8.12 6.18
C LEU A 328 20.05 9.64 6.24
N ARG A 329 21.26 10.17 6.11
CA ARG A 329 21.46 11.64 6.00
C ARG A 329 20.72 12.20 4.79
N ARG A 330 20.77 11.48 3.67
CA ARG A 330 20.07 11.88 2.46
C ARG A 330 18.55 11.82 2.61
N ALA A 331 18.03 10.77 3.25
CA ALA A 331 16.61 10.64 3.56
C ALA A 331 16.09 11.80 4.43
N ALA A 332 16.86 12.22 5.43
CA ALA A 332 16.52 13.36 6.27
C ALA A 332 16.50 14.69 5.46
N VAL A 333 17.42 14.88 4.51
CA VAL A 333 17.43 16.04 3.60
C VAL A 333 16.20 16.01 2.69
N HIS A 334 15.86 14.86 2.12
CA HIS A 334 14.67 14.70 1.26
C HIS A 334 13.37 14.91 2.03
N ALA A 335 13.29 14.47 3.28
CA ALA A 335 12.14 14.73 4.15
C ALA A 335 11.97 16.25 4.40
N GLY A 336 13.05 16.96 4.67
CA GLY A 336 13.04 18.43 4.79
C GLY A 336 12.64 19.14 3.49
N ASN A 337 13.13 18.66 2.35
CA ASN A 337 12.73 19.18 1.03
C ASN A 337 11.24 18.95 0.74
N PHE A 338 10.72 17.76 1.03
CA PHE A 338 9.30 17.44 0.87
C PHE A 338 8.44 18.36 1.77
N MET A 339 8.80 18.50 3.05
CA MET A 339 8.14 19.39 4.00
C MET A 339 8.10 20.82 3.48
N PHE A 340 9.25 21.39 3.10
CA PHE A 340 9.35 22.74 2.57
C PHE A 340 8.44 22.96 1.35
N ASN A 341 8.43 22.00 0.41
CA ASN A 341 7.56 22.09 -0.77
C ASN A 341 6.06 22.05 -0.38
N ARG A 342 5.68 21.29 0.64
CA ARG A 342 4.29 21.27 1.14
C ARG A 342 3.94 22.57 1.85
N GLU A 343 4.82 23.14 2.63
CA GLU A 343 4.60 24.47 3.23
C GLU A 343 4.33 25.51 2.15
N LYS A 344 5.16 25.59 1.11
CA LYS A 344 4.98 26.56 0.02
C LYS A 344 3.68 26.31 -0.76
N GLN A 345 3.33 25.06 -1.02
CA GLN A 345 2.09 24.70 -1.68
C GLN A 345 0.87 25.10 -0.85
N ILE A 346 0.89 24.78 0.45
CA ILE A 346 -0.20 25.12 1.37
C ILE A 346 -0.32 26.63 1.54
N ASP A 347 0.78 27.37 1.71
CA ASP A 347 0.78 28.84 1.78
C ASP A 347 0.11 29.45 0.55
N TYR A 348 0.47 28.97 -0.64
CA TYR A 348 -0.11 29.43 -1.89
C TYR A 348 -1.60 29.10 -1.99
N CYS A 349 -1.99 27.85 -1.74
CA CYS A 349 -3.39 27.43 -1.82
C CYS A 349 -4.26 28.16 -0.78
N ALA A 350 -3.80 28.30 0.46
CA ALA A 350 -4.51 29.01 1.51
C ALA A 350 -4.74 30.49 1.19
N SER A 351 -3.85 31.12 0.41
CA SER A 351 -4.05 32.52 -0.04
C SER A 351 -5.17 32.69 -1.07
N LEU A 352 -5.57 31.59 -1.73
CA LEU A 352 -6.58 31.59 -2.81
C LEU A 352 -7.91 30.94 -2.39
N MET A 353 -7.95 30.24 -1.27
CA MET A 353 -9.11 29.50 -0.81
C MET A 353 -9.76 30.18 0.40
N ASP A 354 -11.08 30.03 0.54
CA ASP A 354 -11.84 30.49 1.71
C ASP A 354 -11.86 29.47 2.85
N ARG A 355 -11.03 28.42 2.76
CA ARG A 355 -10.89 27.33 3.73
C ARG A 355 -9.47 26.78 3.72
N GLN A 356 -9.14 26.00 4.74
CA GLN A 356 -7.87 25.29 4.79
C GLN A 356 -7.78 24.27 3.63
N PRO A 357 -6.74 24.35 2.78
CA PRO A 357 -6.51 23.34 1.74
C PRO A 357 -6.07 21.99 2.34
N ILE A 358 -6.35 20.91 1.61
CA ILE A 358 -5.81 19.59 1.87
C ILE A 358 -4.98 19.11 0.70
N VAL A 359 -3.77 18.64 0.95
CA VAL A 359 -2.93 17.92 -0.01
C VAL A 359 -3.06 16.43 0.28
N VAL A 360 -3.54 15.66 -0.68
CA VAL A 360 -3.69 14.21 -0.54
C VAL A 360 -2.56 13.49 -1.26
N ALA A 361 -1.79 12.72 -0.51
CA ALA A 361 -0.56 12.05 -0.95
C ALA A 361 -0.68 10.52 -0.75
N PRO A 362 -1.35 9.81 -1.68
CA PRO A 362 -1.46 8.37 -1.63
C PRO A 362 -0.24 7.69 -2.26
N TYR A 363 0.18 6.60 -1.64
CA TYR A 363 1.30 5.77 -2.05
C TYR A 363 1.01 4.30 -1.80
N ASP A 364 1.55 3.40 -2.62
CA ASP A 364 1.63 1.99 -2.27
C ASP A 364 2.55 1.84 -1.05
N ALA A 365 2.09 1.12 -0.04
CA ALA A 365 2.87 0.90 1.18
C ALA A 365 4.16 0.12 0.90
N GLU A 366 4.12 -0.78 -0.08
CA GLU A 366 5.24 -1.62 -0.51
C GLU A 366 6.37 -0.82 -1.18
N LEU A 367 6.10 0.43 -1.57
CA LEU A 367 7.15 1.36 -1.96
C LEU A 367 8.15 1.58 -0.82
N PHE A 368 7.65 1.73 0.43
CA PHE A 368 8.43 2.04 1.61
C PHE A 368 9.08 0.79 2.22
N GLY A 369 10.33 0.55 1.88
CA GLY A 369 11.13 -0.56 2.37
C GLY A 369 11.47 -1.63 1.33
N HIS A 370 10.58 -1.90 0.38
CA HIS A 370 10.86 -2.83 -0.72
C HIS A 370 11.48 -2.09 -1.92
N TRP A 371 10.70 -1.28 -2.64
CA TRP A 371 11.20 -0.52 -3.79
C TRP A 371 12.16 0.60 -3.39
N TRP A 372 11.83 1.33 -2.32
CA TRP A 372 12.67 2.35 -1.70
C TRP A 372 13.03 1.93 -0.28
N TYR A 373 14.20 1.33 -0.13
CA TYR A 373 14.64 0.74 1.14
C TYR A 373 14.63 1.73 2.30
N GLU A 374 14.97 2.98 2.06
CA GLU A 374 15.02 4.06 3.06
C GLU A 374 13.65 4.76 3.26
N GLY A 375 12.62 4.30 2.57
CA GLY A 375 11.27 4.87 2.65
C GLY A 375 10.72 4.98 4.08
N PRO A 376 10.78 3.93 4.92
CA PRO A 376 10.33 4.04 6.31
C PRO A 376 11.09 5.10 7.12
N GLN A 377 12.41 5.23 6.93
CA GLN A 377 13.21 6.24 7.62
C GLN A 377 12.92 7.64 7.11
N TRP A 378 12.72 7.80 5.80
CA TRP A 378 12.27 9.06 5.23
C TRP A 378 10.93 9.51 5.82
N LEU A 379 9.95 8.61 5.94
CA LEU A 379 8.64 8.89 6.53
C LEU A 379 8.76 9.26 8.03
N ASN A 380 9.62 8.56 8.78
CA ASN A 380 9.95 8.92 10.16
C ASN A 380 10.50 10.34 10.29
N PHE A 381 11.49 10.69 9.44
CA PHE A 381 12.04 12.04 9.43
C PHE A 381 10.99 13.09 9.03
N LEU A 382 10.17 12.79 8.03
CA LEU A 382 9.11 13.69 7.58
C LEU A 382 8.12 13.97 8.71
N ILE A 383 7.57 12.93 9.36
CA ILE A 383 6.58 13.09 10.43
C ILE A 383 7.16 13.91 11.59
N ARG A 384 8.41 13.63 12.02
CA ARG A 384 9.07 14.38 13.08
C ARG A 384 9.29 15.84 12.70
N LYS A 385 9.73 16.11 11.49
CA LYS A 385 9.91 17.48 10.98
C LYS A 385 8.58 18.23 10.90
N MET A 386 7.54 17.57 10.39
CA MET A 386 6.19 18.14 10.34
C MET A 386 5.66 18.51 11.73
N ALA A 387 5.96 17.68 12.74
CA ALA A 387 5.50 17.89 14.11
C ALA A 387 6.25 18.97 14.89
N PHE A 388 7.56 19.22 14.57
CA PHE A 388 8.42 20.03 15.46
C PHE A 388 9.18 21.14 14.75
N GLU A 389 9.29 21.17 13.42
CA GLU A 389 10.11 22.15 12.71
C GLU A 389 9.30 23.22 11.94
N GLN A 390 7.97 23.12 11.91
CA GLN A 390 7.07 24.03 11.20
C GLN A 390 5.66 24.02 11.83
N ASN A 391 4.80 24.99 11.43
CA ASN A 391 3.41 25.13 11.90
C ASN A 391 2.41 25.44 10.77
N THR A 392 2.87 25.42 9.51
CA THR A 392 2.05 25.74 8.34
C THR A 392 1.14 24.56 7.94
N VAL A 393 1.64 23.33 8.02
CA VAL A 393 0.99 22.13 7.52
C VAL A 393 0.76 21.14 8.66
N GLY A 394 -0.50 20.77 8.89
CA GLY A 394 -0.86 19.68 9.83
C GLY A 394 -1.00 18.34 9.11
N LEU A 395 -0.80 17.24 9.82
CA LEU A 395 -1.15 15.90 9.35
C LEU A 395 -2.58 15.58 9.74
N CYS A 396 -3.39 15.09 8.81
CA CYS A 396 -4.77 14.68 9.07
C CYS A 396 -5.14 13.43 8.25
N THR A 397 -6.23 12.79 8.62
CA THR A 397 -6.92 11.82 7.78
C THR A 397 -8.03 12.49 6.97
N ALA A 398 -8.59 11.75 6.01
CA ALA A 398 -9.72 12.27 5.23
C ALA A 398 -10.96 12.50 6.12
N SER A 399 -11.22 11.64 7.10
CA SER A 399 -12.31 11.81 8.06
C SER A 399 -12.10 13.03 8.97
N ASP A 400 -10.86 13.28 9.41
CA ASP A 400 -10.54 14.48 10.20
C ASP A 400 -10.87 15.75 9.42
N TYR A 401 -10.47 15.78 8.13
CA TYR A 401 -10.74 16.93 7.26
C TYR A 401 -12.23 17.13 7.01
N LEU A 402 -13.00 16.08 6.71
CA LEU A 402 -14.45 16.17 6.50
C LEU A 402 -15.19 16.64 7.75
N SER A 403 -14.76 16.17 8.92
CA SER A 403 -15.31 16.59 10.20
C SER A 403 -15.09 18.08 10.47
N ALA A 404 -13.92 18.60 10.13
CA ALA A 404 -13.59 20.02 10.25
C ALA A 404 -14.20 20.89 9.15
N ASN A 405 -14.48 20.31 7.96
CA ASN A 405 -15.01 20.99 6.79
C ASN A 405 -16.23 20.24 6.21
N PRO A 406 -17.39 20.27 6.90
CA PRO A 406 -18.54 19.44 6.53
C PRO A 406 -19.25 19.90 5.24
N VAL A 407 -19.06 21.15 4.82
CA VAL A 407 -19.67 21.71 3.61
C VAL A 407 -18.64 21.74 2.50
N ASN A 408 -18.88 20.96 1.45
CA ASN A 408 -18.01 20.87 0.28
C ASN A 408 -18.84 21.02 -1.00
N GLN A 409 -18.17 21.32 -2.11
CA GLN A 409 -18.83 21.50 -3.41
C GLN A 409 -19.39 20.17 -3.89
N GLU A 410 -20.65 20.18 -4.36
CA GLU A 410 -21.23 19.06 -5.09
C GLU A 410 -20.76 19.06 -6.55
N ALA A 411 -20.28 17.91 -7.01
CA ALA A 411 -19.91 17.66 -8.40
C ALA A 411 -19.81 16.15 -8.68
N GLY A 412 -20.01 15.76 -9.93
CA GLY A 412 -19.73 14.41 -10.41
C GLY A 412 -18.29 14.28 -10.87
N PRO A 413 -17.43 13.46 -10.23
CA PRO A 413 -16.09 13.19 -10.71
C PRO A 413 -16.10 12.58 -12.12
N SER A 414 -15.01 12.73 -12.84
CA SER A 414 -14.83 12.16 -14.17
C SER A 414 -14.24 10.76 -14.10
N PHE A 415 -14.52 9.91 -15.09
CA PHE A 415 -13.88 8.62 -15.24
C PHE A 415 -12.35 8.75 -15.14
N SER A 416 -11.73 7.93 -14.33
CA SER A 416 -10.29 8.01 -14.07
C SER A 416 -9.74 6.74 -13.45
N SER A 417 -8.44 6.53 -13.59
CA SER A 417 -7.65 5.59 -12.81
C SER A 417 -6.26 6.19 -12.58
N TRP A 418 -5.50 5.69 -11.62
CA TRP A 418 -4.08 6.02 -11.59
C TRP A 418 -3.30 5.19 -12.63
N GLY A 419 -1.98 5.28 -12.68
CA GLY A 419 -1.18 4.53 -13.64
C GLY A 419 -1.06 5.22 -15.02
N TYR A 420 -0.53 4.47 -15.97
CA TYR A 420 -0.20 5.00 -17.30
C TYR A 420 -1.43 5.54 -18.03
N LYS A 421 -1.32 6.77 -18.54
CA LYS A 421 -2.36 7.55 -19.20
C LYS A 421 -3.60 7.91 -18.37
N GLY A 422 -3.85 7.32 -17.19
CA GLY A 422 -4.92 7.72 -16.29
C GLY A 422 -6.34 7.27 -16.66
N TYR A 423 -6.52 6.45 -17.70
CA TYR A 423 -7.82 6.02 -18.21
C TYR A 423 -7.87 4.52 -18.46
N SER A 424 -7.54 3.73 -17.43
CA SER A 424 -7.61 2.25 -17.45
C SER A 424 -6.66 1.53 -18.39
N GLU A 425 -5.73 2.20 -19.06
CA GLU A 425 -4.87 1.63 -20.12
C GLU A 425 -4.03 0.42 -19.66
N ILE A 426 -3.76 0.34 -18.35
CA ILE A 426 -3.05 -0.81 -17.76
C ILE A 426 -3.99 -2.01 -17.66
N TRP A 427 -5.22 -1.78 -17.23
CA TRP A 427 -6.17 -2.83 -16.85
C TRP A 427 -7.10 -3.22 -18.00
N ILE A 428 -7.29 -2.36 -19.01
CA ILE A 428 -8.15 -2.63 -20.17
C ILE A 428 -7.39 -2.31 -21.44
N ASN A 429 -6.84 -3.33 -22.09
CA ASN A 429 -6.10 -3.21 -23.34
C ASN A 429 -6.03 -4.57 -24.06
N GLY A 430 -5.48 -4.59 -25.28
CA GLY A 430 -5.45 -5.79 -26.12
C GLY A 430 -4.68 -7.01 -25.58
N SER A 431 -3.97 -6.90 -24.44
CA SER A 431 -3.34 -8.06 -23.79
C SER A 431 -4.21 -8.72 -22.73
N ASN A 432 -5.24 -8.01 -22.23
CA ASN A 432 -6.06 -8.46 -21.10
C ASN A 432 -7.58 -8.24 -21.26
N ASP A 433 -8.05 -7.65 -22.36
CA ASP A 433 -9.48 -7.34 -22.57
C ASP A 433 -10.37 -8.58 -22.73
N TRP A 434 -9.78 -9.72 -23.09
CA TRP A 434 -10.47 -10.99 -23.26
C TRP A 434 -11.07 -11.56 -21.96
N ILE A 435 -10.57 -11.15 -20.78
CA ILE A 435 -11.08 -11.64 -19.48
C ILE A 435 -12.46 -11.05 -19.13
N TYR A 436 -12.77 -9.82 -19.53
CA TYR A 436 -13.97 -9.11 -19.06
C TYR A 436 -15.30 -9.68 -19.55
N PRO A 437 -15.46 -10.20 -20.78
CA PRO A 437 -16.65 -10.94 -21.16
C PRO A 437 -16.89 -12.19 -20.32
N GLN A 438 -15.81 -12.80 -19.78
CA GLN A 438 -15.93 -13.94 -18.88
C GLN A 438 -16.57 -13.55 -17.55
N PHE A 439 -16.22 -12.39 -16.99
CA PHE A 439 -16.82 -11.90 -15.74
C PHE A 439 -18.33 -11.73 -15.84
N GLN A 440 -18.86 -11.26 -16.96
CA GLN A 440 -20.30 -11.19 -17.20
C GLN A 440 -20.94 -12.59 -17.25
N THR A 441 -20.27 -13.51 -17.91
CA THR A 441 -20.73 -14.92 -18.00
C THR A 441 -20.72 -15.58 -16.62
N MET A 442 -19.67 -15.36 -15.86
CA MET A 442 -19.53 -15.87 -14.48
C MET A 442 -20.62 -15.30 -13.56
N GLU A 443 -20.88 -13.97 -13.63
CA GLU A 443 -21.96 -13.34 -12.86
C GLU A 443 -23.32 -13.94 -13.18
N LYS A 444 -23.62 -14.15 -14.47
CA LYS A 444 -24.88 -14.79 -14.89
C LYS A 444 -24.99 -16.21 -14.32
N ARG A 445 -23.95 -17.04 -14.51
CA ARG A 445 -23.93 -18.42 -13.99
C ARG A 445 -24.08 -18.47 -12.47
N MET A 446 -23.41 -17.59 -11.76
CA MET A 446 -23.53 -17.49 -10.30
C MET A 446 -24.94 -17.10 -9.87
N SER A 447 -25.55 -16.12 -10.55
CA SER A 447 -26.92 -15.68 -10.29
C SER A 447 -27.92 -16.81 -10.52
N ASP A 448 -27.81 -17.51 -11.64
CA ASP A 448 -28.67 -18.66 -11.99
C ASP A 448 -28.53 -19.80 -10.97
N ALA A 449 -27.28 -20.08 -10.54
CA ALA A 449 -27.01 -21.12 -9.54
C ALA A 449 -27.60 -20.76 -8.17
N VAL A 450 -27.46 -19.51 -7.70
CA VAL A 450 -28.07 -19.05 -6.44
C VAL A 450 -29.59 -19.12 -6.51
N GLU A 451 -30.19 -18.74 -7.63
CA GLU A 451 -31.65 -18.79 -7.81
C GLU A 451 -32.19 -20.22 -7.80
N THR A 452 -31.49 -21.13 -8.50
CA THR A 452 -31.86 -22.55 -8.58
C THR A 452 -31.73 -23.25 -7.22
N HIS A 453 -30.79 -22.83 -6.40
CA HIS A 453 -30.43 -23.51 -5.15
C HIS A 453 -30.71 -22.66 -3.89
N ARG A 454 -31.73 -21.80 -3.89
CA ARG A 454 -32.09 -20.93 -2.74
C ARG A 454 -32.30 -21.70 -1.43
N GLU A 455 -32.98 -22.86 -1.51
CA GLU A 455 -33.30 -23.74 -0.39
C GLU A 455 -32.27 -24.86 -0.18
N ALA A 456 -31.06 -24.69 -0.73
CA ALA A 456 -30.05 -25.74 -0.73
C ALA A 456 -29.53 -26.08 0.68
N GLY A 457 -29.25 -27.35 0.90
CA GLY A 457 -28.60 -27.85 2.11
C GLY A 457 -27.15 -27.33 2.24
N SER A 458 -26.54 -27.63 3.36
CA SER A 458 -25.21 -27.12 3.76
C SER A 458 -24.09 -27.32 2.72
N LEU A 459 -24.09 -28.49 2.03
CA LEU A 459 -23.06 -28.79 1.02
C LEU A 459 -23.18 -27.91 -0.22
N ALA A 460 -24.40 -27.75 -0.75
CA ALA A 460 -24.63 -26.88 -1.91
C ALA A 460 -24.36 -25.39 -1.57
N LYS A 461 -24.72 -24.95 -0.35
CA LYS A 461 -24.37 -23.60 0.11
C LYS A 461 -22.85 -23.40 0.18
N ARG A 462 -22.07 -24.39 0.62
CA ARG A 462 -20.60 -24.35 0.59
C ARG A 462 -20.06 -24.23 -0.84
N ALA A 463 -20.64 -25.02 -1.78
CA ALA A 463 -20.26 -24.95 -3.19
C ALA A 463 -20.54 -23.57 -3.80
N LEU A 464 -21.73 -22.99 -3.56
CA LEU A 464 -22.07 -21.64 -3.99
C LEU A 464 -21.11 -20.58 -3.42
N ASN A 465 -20.76 -20.70 -2.14
CA ASN A 465 -19.79 -19.79 -1.53
C ASN A 465 -18.40 -19.93 -2.16
N GLN A 466 -17.99 -21.14 -2.56
CA GLN A 466 -16.72 -21.34 -3.26
C GLN A 466 -16.77 -20.73 -4.66
N MET A 467 -17.84 -20.99 -5.42
CA MET A 467 -18.03 -20.33 -6.73
C MET A 467 -17.92 -18.80 -6.64
N ALA A 468 -18.53 -18.21 -5.59
CA ALA A 468 -18.44 -16.77 -5.38
C ALA A 468 -17.00 -16.30 -5.09
N ARG A 469 -16.23 -17.08 -4.30
CA ARG A 469 -14.81 -16.74 -4.04
C ARG A 469 -13.98 -16.79 -5.30
N GLU A 470 -14.07 -17.86 -6.09
CA GLU A 470 -13.34 -17.99 -7.35
C GLU A 470 -13.68 -16.83 -8.30
N GLN A 471 -14.97 -16.55 -8.46
CA GLN A 471 -15.41 -15.42 -9.30
C GLN A 471 -14.82 -14.09 -8.83
N LEU A 472 -14.82 -13.81 -7.52
CA LEU A 472 -14.32 -12.55 -7.00
C LEU A 472 -12.79 -12.48 -7.09
N LEU A 473 -12.06 -13.58 -6.87
CA LEU A 473 -10.60 -13.65 -7.01
C LEU A 473 -10.16 -13.44 -8.45
N ALA A 474 -10.86 -14.05 -9.42
CA ALA A 474 -10.58 -13.84 -10.84
C ALA A 474 -10.74 -12.36 -11.29
N GLN A 475 -11.53 -11.56 -10.56
CA GLN A 475 -11.76 -10.15 -10.85
C GLN A 475 -10.67 -9.20 -10.31
N SER A 476 -9.65 -9.72 -9.61
CA SER A 476 -8.57 -8.89 -9.07
C SER A 476 -7.88 -8.08 -10.17
N SER A 477 -7.58 -6.81 -9.88
CA SER A 477 -6.85 -5.92 -10.80
C SER A 477 -5.44 -6.44 -11.10
N ASP A 478 -4.87 -7.23 -10.20
CA ASP A 478 -3.52 -7.78 -10.30
C ASP A 478 -3.31 -8.60 -11.56
N TRP A 479 -4.27 -9.45 -11.94
CA TRP A 479 -4.15 -10.32 -13.10
C TRP A 479 -3.99 -9.52 -14.40
N ALA A 480 -4.86 -8.53 -14.59
CA ALA A 480 -4.78 -7.64 -15.74
C ALA A 480 -3.47 -6.83 -15.76
N PHE A 481 -2.99 -6.38 -14.59
CA PHE A 481 -1.71 -5.69 -14.44
C PHE A 481 -0.52 -6.60 -14.81
N ILE A 482 -0.48 -7.81 -14.28
CA ILE A 482 0.58 -8.80 -14.55
C ILE A 482 0.61 -9.16 -16.04
N MET A 483 -0.55 -9.41 -16.67
CA MET A 483 -0.63 -9.66 -18.12
C MET A 483 -0.08 -8.48 -18.94
N LYS A 484 -0.35 -7.25 -18.51
CA LYS A 484 0.15 -6.05 -19.19
C LYS A 484 1.64 -5.81 -18.98
N SER A 485 2.16 -6.04 -17.77
CA SER A 485 3.57 -5.84 -17.46
C SER A 485 4.48 -6.89 -18.10
N GLY A 486 3.95 -8.05 -18.46
CA GLY A 486 4.69 -9.15 -19.05
C GLY A 486 5.50 -9.99 -18.06
N THR A 487 5.36 -9.73 -16.78
CA THR A 487 6.01 -10.51 -15.69
C THR A 487 5.03 -11.57 -15.19
N MET A 488 5.47 -12.83 -15.03
CA MET A 488 4.66 -13.91 -14.46
C MET A 488 3.31 -14.15 -15.18
N VAL A 489 3.23 -13.89 -16.49
CA VAL A 489 1.97 -13.97 -17.28
C VAL A 489 1.33 -15.36 -17.22
N ASN A 490 2.15 -16.42 -17.26
CA ASN A 490 1.63 -17.80 -17.19
C ASN A 490 0.94 -18.07 -15.83
N TYR A 491 1.47 -17.52 -14.75
CA TYR A 491 0.86 -17.63 -13.44
C TYR A 491 -0.50 -16.91 -13.42
N ALA A 492 -0.55 -15.64 -13.84
CA ALA A 492 -1.80 -14.89 -13.90
C ALA A 492 -2.89 -15.57 -14.75
N GLN A 493 -2.49 -16.20 -15.87
CA GLN A 493 -3.42 -16.94 -16.73
C GLN A 493 -3.91 -18.26 -16.13
N SER A 494 -3.18 -18.84 -15.18
CA SER A 494 -3.61 -20.06 -14.48
C SER A 494 -4.52 -19.78 -13.28
N GLU A 495 -4.46 -18.57 -12.71
CA GLU A 495 -5.30 -18.13 -11.60
C GLU A 495 -6.64 -17.52 -12.09
N ASP A 496 -6.73 -17.12 -13.35
CA ASP A 496 -7.91 -16.52 -13.97
C ASP A 496 -8.80 -17.64 -14.60
#